data_e34653e39cf988be2bae57e3e4a9931c
#
_entry.id   e34653e39cf988be2bae57e3e4a9931c
#
_cell.length_a   1.000
_cell.length_b   1.000
_cell.length_c   1.000
_cell.angle_alpha   90.00
_cell.angle_beta   90.00
_cell.angle_gamma   90.00
#
_symmetry.space_group_name_H-M   'P 1'
#
loop_
_entity.id
_entity.type
_entity.pdbx_description
1 polymer ?
#
loop_
_entity_poly.entity_id
_entity_poly.type
_entity_poly.pdbx_seq_one_letter_code
_entity_poly.pdbx_strand_id
1 'polypeptide(L)'
;RRMSIPALGAGETMVCELQQARLEAPAWRMAGTVIPVFSLRSEGSFGVGDFGDLRLMTDWAAQTGQRALQLLPINDTGITHTWTDSYPYNSISIYALHPQYTDLRQLLPLADEARRKHYEQLRTELNALPQIDYERVNNAKLAYLRELYAEQGEAMMQRGSFAQFFEANKQWLVPYAAFCHYRDMYGTASFGSWPDHRRFDEGERLSMANPASESYREVAFWYFVQYNLYTQMRRAHEYARSRNIILKGDIPIGISRDGVEAWVEPRYFNLN
;
A
#
# COMPACT_ATOMS: atom_id res chain seq x y z
N ARG A 1 7.17 -25.98 24.03
CA ARG A 1 6.54 -27.20 23.45
C ARG A 1 5.68 -26.77 22.28
N ARG A 2 5.92 -27.35 21.10
CA ARG A 2 4.99 -27.17 19.96
C ARG A 2 3.76 -28.01 20.24
N MET A 3 2.59 -27.39 20.24
CA MET A 3 1.32 -28.08 20.33
C MET A 3 0.88 -28.44 18.90
N SER A 4 0.72 -29.72 18.60
CA SER A 4 0.11 -30.15 17.34
C SER A 4 -1.42 -30.05 17.53
N ILE A 5 -2.05 -29.24 16.72
CA ILE A 5 -3.51 -29.17 16.69
C ILE A 5 -3.97 -30.26 15.71
N PRO A 6 -4.79 -31.23 16.12
CA PRO A 6 -5.33 -32.22 15.20
C PRO A 6 -6.26 -31.54 14.17
N ALA A 7 -6.35 -32.11 12.98
CA ALA A 7 -7.29 -31.64 11.98
C ALA A 7 -8.73 -31.86 12.49
N LEU A 8 -9.51 -30.80 12.54
CA LEU A 8 -10.92 -30.83 12.96
C LEU A 8 -11.80 -31.15 11.74
N GLY A 9 -12.79 -32.03 11.93
CA GLY A 9 -13.84 -32.26 10.95
C GLY A 9 -14.87 -31.12 10.92
N ALA A 10 -15.69 -31.08 9.87
CA ALA A 10 -16.76 -30.08 9.75
C ALA A 10 -17.75 -30.21 10.93
N GLY A 11 -17.92 -29.15 11.70
CA GLY A 11 -18.80 -29.09 12.85
C GLY A 11 -18.14 -29.46 14.19
N GLU A 12 -16.85 -29.80 14.22
CA GLU A 12 -16.13 -30.06 15.47
C GLU A 12 -15.51 -28.76 16.01
N THR A 13 -15.62 -28.60 17.32
CA THR A 13 -15.01 -27.48 18.07
C THR A 13 -14.07 -28.06 19.11
N MET A 14 -12.81 -27.62 19.08
CA MET A 14 -11.83 -27.95 20.11
C MET A 14 -11.69 -26.79 21.10
N VAL A 15 -11.96 -27.05 22.36
CA VAL A 15 -11.69 -26.09 23.44
C VAL A 15 -10.37 -26.50 24.12
N CYS A 16 -9.37 -25.60 24.05
CA CYS A 16 -8.11 -25.81 24.76
C CYS A 16 -8.09 -24.95 26.03
N GLU A 17 -8.13 -25.56 27.20
CA GLU A 17 -7.82 -24.87 28.43
C GLU A 17 -6.33 -24.91 28.71
N LEU A 18 -5.71 -23.71 28.71
CA LEU A 18 -4.32 -23.55 29.09
C LEU A 18 -4.24 -23.19 30.56
N GLN A 19 -3.80 -24.13 31.40
CA GLN A 19 -3.64 -23.91 32.83
C GLN A 19 -2.53 -22.93 33.18
N GLN A 20 -1.55 -22.72 32.29
CA GLN A 20 -0.47 -21.72 32.44
C GLN A 20 0.09 -21.32 31.09
N ALA A 21 -0.10 -20.07 30.71
CA ALA A 21 0.65 -19.44 29.61
C ALA A 21 1.94 -18.86 30.21
N ARG A 22 3.08 -19.44 29.88
CA ARG A 22 4.39 -18.87 30.23
C ARG A 22 4.83 -17.99 29.08
N LEU A 23 4.69 -16.68 29.25
CA LEU A 23 5.27 -15.70 28.33
C LEU A 23 6.75 -15.51 28.73
N GLU A 24 7.67 -16.00 27.91
CA GLU A 24 9.07 -15.60 28.04
C GLU A 24 9.19 -14.18 27.47
N ALA A 25 9.05 -13.20 28.33
CA ALA A 25 9.32 -11.82 27.98
C ALA A 25 10.83 -11.68 27.63
N PRO A 26 11.18 -10.97 26.56
CA PRO A 26 12.57 -10.72 26.26
C PRO A 26 13.24 -9.99 27.44
N ALA A 27 14.45 -10.40 27.78
CA ALA A 27 15.20 -9.86 28.93
C ALA A 27 15.64 -8.38 28.72
N TRP A 28 15.30 -7.75 27.60
CA TRP A 28 15.67 -6.39 27.26
C TRP A 28 14.45 -5.46 27.18
N ARG A 29 14.66 -4.21 27.58
CA ARG A 29 13.66 -3.15 27.48
C ARG A 29 13.92 -2.35 26.21
N MET A 30 12.86 -1.89 25.54
CA MET A 30 12.95 -1.00 24.40
C MET A 30 12.00 0.19 24.54
N ALA A 31 12.41 1.30 23.96
CA ALA A 31 11.56 2.44 23.70
C ALA A 31 11.33 2.60 22.18
N GLY A 32 10.23 3.18 21.81
CA GLY A 32 9.91 3.46 20.41
C GLY A 32 8.89 4.58 20.29
N THR A 33 8.77 5.10 19.08
CA THR A 33 7.81 6.15 18.73
C THR A 33 6.69 5.57 17.86
N VAL A 34 5.45 6.00 18.11
CA VAL A 34 4.31 5.79 17.22
C VAL A 34 4.21 6.99 16.31
N ILE A 35 4.24 6.77 14.99
CA ILE A 35 4.19 7.87 14.03
C ILE A 35 3.52 7.45 12.71
N PRO A 36 2.54 8.22 12.22
CA PRO A 36 2.01 8.00 10.88
C PRO A 36 3.06 8.40 9.84
N VAL A 37 3.25 7.60 8.80
CA VAL A 37 4.20 7.93 7.72
C VAL A 37 3.83 9.26 7.06
N PHE A 38 2.55 9.52 6.82
CA PHE A 38 2.10 10.76 6.18
C PHE A 38 2.44 12.02 6.95
N SER A 39 2.65 11.95 8.27
CA SER A 39 3.02 13.11 9.11
C SER A 39 4.51 13.43 9.10
N LEU A 40 5.34 12.56 8.53
CA LEU A 40 6.76 12.83 8.35
C LEU A 40 6.94 13.94 7.31
N ARG A 41 7.96 14.78 7.54
CA ARG A 41 8.32 15.82 6.59
C ARG A 41 9.82 16.08 6.62
N SER A 42 10.43 16.07 5.45
CA SER A 42 11.79 16.48 5.21
C SER A 42 11.85 17.50 4.07
N GLU A 43 13.02 18.04 3.78
CA GLU A 43 13.23 18.91 2.62
C GLU A 43 12.89 18.22 1.29
N GLY A 44 13.02 16.89 1.26
CA GLY A 44 12.75 16.09 0.07
C GLY A 44 11.32 15.59 -0.06
N SER A 45 10.45 15.77 0.92
CA SER A 45 9.07 15.30 0.88
C SER A 45 8.27 16.00 -0.21
N PHE A 46 7.26 15.32 -0.73
CA PHE A 46 6.33 15.88 -1.73
C PHE A 46 5.04 16.40 -1.06
N GLY A 47 5.18 17.19 0.03
CA GLY A 47 4.06 17.71 0.81
C GLY A 47 3.40 16.71 1.76
N VAL A 48 3.78 15.45 1.73
CA VAL A 48 3.35 14.35 2.60
C VAL A 48 4.55 13.44 2.85
N GLY A 49 4.61 12.80 4.01
CA GLY A 49 5.65 11.83 4.30
C GLY A 49 5.55 10.57 3.46
N ASP A 50 6.69 10.02 3.07
CA ASP A 50 6.82 8.86 2.20
C ASP A 50 7.86 7.84 2.71
N PHE A 51 8.10 6.79 1.94
CA PHE A 51 9.06 5.74 2.35
C PHE A 51 10.53 6.20 2.36
N GLY A 52 10.86 7.32 1.71
CA GLY A 52 12.15 7.99 1.87
C GLY A 52 12.26 8.68 3.24
N ASP A 53 11.21 9.38 3.65
CA ASP A 53 11.13 10.02 4.96
C ASP A 53 11.14 9.00 6.11
N LEU A 54 10.56 7.82 5.91
CA LEU A 54 10.63 6.72 6.88
C LEU A 54 12.06 6.27 7.14
N ARG A 55 12.95 6.34 6.15
CA ARG A 55 14.38 6.04 6.34
C ARG A 55 15.07 7.10 7.19
N LEU A 56 14.76 8.38 6.97
CA LEU A 56 15.27 9.48 7.81
C LEU A 56 14.77 9.37 9.25
N MET A 57 13.50 9.02 9.44
CA MET A 57 12.94 8.76 10.77
C MET A 57 13.61 7.57 11.45
N THR A 58 14.02 6.56 10.69
CA THR A 58 14.80 5.41 11.20
C THR A 58 16.15 5.86 11.72
N ASP A 59 16.85 6.75 11.01
CA ASP A 59 18.14 7.30 11.47
C ASP A 59 17.98 8.09 12.76
N TRP A 60 16.94 8.93 12.84
CA TRP A 60 16.63 9.66 14.05
C TRP A 60 16.33 8.73 15.24
N ALA A 61 15.52 7.69 15.03
CA ALA A 61 15.22 6.70 16.07
C ALA A 61 16.50 5.99 16.57
N ALA A 62 17.39 5.61 15.66
CA ALA A 62 18.66 4.97 16.01
C ALA A 62 19.58 5.92 16.81
N GLN A 63 19.68 7.19 16.39
CA GLN A 63 20.50 8.22 17.08
C GLN A 63 19.98 8.55 18.48
N THR A 64 18.67 8.48 18.70
CA THR A 64 18.02 8.72 20.00
C THR A 64 17.94 7.47 20.88
N GLY A 65 18.55 6.35 20.49
CA GLY A 65 18.58 5.11 21.25
C GLY A 65 17.28 4.32 21.26
N GLN A 66 16.31 4.67 20.42
CA GLN A 66 15.08 3.92 20.24
C GLN A 66 15.32 2.60 19.49
N ARG A 67 14.40 1.68 19.61
CA ARG A 67 14.49 0.34 18.99
C ARG A 67 13.26 -0.04 18.15
N ALA A 68 12.22 0.76 18.21
CA ALA A 68 11.00 0.50 17.44
C ALA A 68 10.37 1.79 16.91
N LEU A 69 9.82 1.70 15.71
CA LEU A 69 8.90 2.67 15.14
C LEU A 69 7.58 1.94 14.85
N GLN A 70 6.50 2.36 15.50
CA GLN A 70 5.17 1.88 15.17
C GLN A 70 4.55 2.82 14.16
N LEU A 71 4.16 2.28 13.01
CA LEU A 71 3.51 3.02 11.95
C LEU A 71 1.98 2.86 12.10
N LEU A 72 1.22 3.88 11.74
CA LEU A 72 -0.21 3.71 11.48
C LEU A 72 -0.39 2.96 10.14
N PRO A 73 -1.62 2.49 9.81
CA PRO A 73 -1.84 1.78 8.55
C PRO A 73 -1.34 2.58 7.35
N ILE A 74 -0.66 1.90 6.44
CA ILE A 74 -0.10 2.45 5.20
C ILE A 74 -0.83 1.93 3.96
N ASN A 75 -1.99 1.32 4.19
CA ASN A 75 -2.83 0.76 3.15
C ASN A 75 -3.51 1.85 2.32
N ASP A 76 -3.91 1.47 1.10
CA ASP A 76 -4.60 2.39 0.19
C ASP A 76 -6.00 2.73 0.71
N THR A 77 -6.27 4.02 0.87
CA THR A 77 -7.54 4.59 1.30
C THR A 77 -8.22 5.42 0.19
N GLY A 78 -7.74 5.29 -1.05
CA GLY A 78 -8.18 6.07 -2.21
C GLY A 78 -9.59 5.71 -2.69
N ILE A 79 -10.61 6.15 -1.97
CA ILE A 79 -12.03 5.92 -2.27
C ILE A 79 -12.57 7.02 -3.18
N THR A 80 -12.37 8.28 -2.79
CA THR A 80 -13.00 9.46 -3.39
C THR A 80 -12.01 10.36 -4.13
N HIS A 81 -10.71 10.15 -3.92
CA HIS A 81 -9.62 11.05 -4.34
C HIS A 81 -9.72 12.46 -3.75
N THR A 82 -10.43 12.61 -2.62
CA THR A 82 -10.56 13.85 -1.86
C THR A 82 -9.82 13.78 -0.53
N TRP A 83 -9.82 14.87 0.22
CA TRP A 83 -9.20 14.93 1.54
C TRP A 83 -9.79 13.91 2.55
N THR A 84 -11.00 13.40 2.30
CA THR A 84 -11.63 12.37 3.16
C THR A 84 -10.87 11.06 3.16
N ASP A 85 -10.06 10.80 2.14
CA ASP A 85 -9.21 9.61 2.02
C ASP A 85 -7.97 9.67 2.93
N SER A 86 -7.77 10.77 3.67
CA SER A 86 -6.66 10.93 4.62
C SER A 86 -6.75 10.05 5.87
N TYR A 87 -7.92 9.45 6.16
CA TYR A 87 -8.10 8.61 7.34
C TYR A 87 -7.54 7.20 7.12
N PRO A 88 -6.45 6.82 7.82
CA PRO A 88 -5.66 5.63 7.47
C PRO A 88 -6.36 4.29 7.74
N TYR A 89 -7.44 4.28 8.53
CA TYR A 89 -8.18 3.05 8.87
C TYR A 89 -9.35 2.74 7.94
N ASN A 90 -9.65 3.60 6.96
CA ASN A 90 -10.71 3.36 5.97
C ASN A 90 -10.10 2.89 4.64
N SER A 91 -9.38 1.79 4.68
CA SER A 91 -8.69 1.27 3.50
C SER A 91 -9.64 0.60 2.50
N ILE A 92 -9.34 0.76 1.22
CA ILE A 92 -9.99 0.00 0.14
C ILE A 92 -9.41 -1.40 -0.03
N SER A 93 -8.23 -1.66 0.53
CA SER A 93 -7.62 -3.00 0.56
C SER A 93 -6.71 -3.14 1.78
N ILE A 94 -6.73 -4.32 2.40
CA ILE A 94 -5.83 -4.67 3.51
C ILE A 94 -4.42 -5.04 3.04
N TYR A 95 -4.19 -5.17 1.74
CA TYR A 95 -2.91 -5.56 1.15
C TYR A 95 -2.21 -4.43 0.42
N ALA A 96 -2.96 -3.65 -0.35
CA ALA A 96 -2.38 -2.63 -1.22
C ALA A 96 -1.87 -1.43 -0.43
N LEU A 97 -0.71 -0.92 -0.83
CA LEU A 97 -0.09 0.27 -0.25
C LEU A 97 -0.63 1.53 -0.92
N HIS A 98 -0.81 2.59 -0.13
CA HIS A 98 -1.33 3.86 -0.64
C HIS A 98 -0.30 4.56 -1.55
N PRO A 99 -0.67 4.97 -2.78
CA PRO A 99 0.24 5.63 -3.72
C PRO A 99 0.92 6.88 -3.17
N GLN A 100 0.31 7.59 -2.21
CA GLN A 100 0.91 8.78 -1.59
C GLN A 100 2.27 8.52 -0.92
N TYR A 101 2.54 7.29 -0.48
CA TYR A 101 3.79 6.93 0.18
C TYR A 101 4.95 6.68 -0.78
N THR A 102 4.73 6.80 -2.10
CA THR A 102 5.81 6.71 -3.08
C THR A 102 6.76 7.90 -2.93
N ASP A 103 8.02 7.60 -2.70
CA ASP A 103 9.10 8.59 -2.85
C ASP A 103 9.48 8.67 -4.35
N LEU A 104 9.06 9.72 -5.02
CA LEU A 104 9.29 9.90 -6.46
C LEU A 104 10.78 9.99 -6.81
N ARG A 105 11.64 10.42 -5.86
CA ARG A 105 13.10 10.51 -6.04
C ARG A 105 13.79 9.15 -6.12
N GLN A 106 13.14 8.08 -5.64
CA GLN A 106 13.64 6.71 -5.72
C GLN A 106 13.23 6.01 -7.03
N LEU A 107 12.41 6.66 -7.82
CA LEU A 107 12.04 6.19 -9.16
C LEU A 107 13.05 6.67 -10.20
N LEU A 108 13.04 6.05 -11.37
CA LEU A 108 13.75 6.60 -12.51
C LEU A 108 13.13 7.96 -12.91
N PRO A 109 13.94 8.94 -13.30
CA PRO A 109 13.40 10.24 -13.68
C PRO A 109 12.62 10.15 -15.01
N LEU A 110 11.63 11.02 -15.18
CA LEU A 110 10.99 11.24 -16.48
C LEU A 110 12.04 11.69 -17.51
N ALA A 111 11.88 11.31 -18.77
CA ALA A 111 12.80 11.69 -19.83
C ALA A 111 12.78 13.20 -20.11
N ASP A 112 11.60 13.82 -20.08
CA ASP A 112 11.41 15.25 -20.36
C ASP A 112 11.87 16.12 -19.18
N GLU A 113 12.83 17.03 -19.46
CA GLU A 113 13.39 17.95 -18.47
C GLU A 113 12.38 18.99 -17.97
N ALA A 114 11.51 19.49 -18.83
CA ALA A 114 10.51 20.48 -18.44
C ALA A 114 9.50 19.87 -17.46
N ARG A 115 9.10 18.62 -17.68
CA ARG A 115 8.24 17.86 -16.75
C ARG A 115 8.94 17.61 -15.42
N ARG A 116 10.20 17.21 -15.41
CA ARG A 116 10.99 17.06 -14.16
C ARG A 116 11.00 18.36 -13.36
N LYS A 117 11.27 19.50 -14.03
CA LYS A 117 11.26 20.83 -13.40
C LYS A 117 9.87 21.18 -12.85
N HIS A 118 8.82 20.88 -13.60
CA HIS A 118 7.44 21.11 -13.14
C HIS A 118 7.15 20.36 -11.83
N TYR A 119 7.45 19.06 -11.77
CA TYR A 119 7.21 18.28 -10.56
C TYR A 119 8.09 18.70 -9.39
N GLU A 120 9.32 19.15 -9.64
CA GLU A 120 10.17 19.69 -8.59
C GLU A 120 9.67 21.02 -8.02
N GLN A 121 9.14 21.89 -8.87
CA GLN A 121 8.47 23.12 -8.43
C GLN A 121 7.22 22.81 -7.61
N LEU A 122 6.39 21.86 -8.08
CA LEU A 122 5.19 21.43 -7.38
C LEU A 122 5.52 20.77 -6.03
N ARG A 123 6.57 19.96 -5.97
CA ARG A 123 7.10 19.39 -4.73
C ARG A 123 7.44 20.50 -3.74
N THR A 124 8.20 21.49 -4.18
CA THR A 124 8.62 22.62 -3.33
C THR A 124 7.43 23.40 -2.81
N GLU A 125 6.46 23.70 -3.68
CA GLU A 125 5.23 24.40 -3.32
C GLU A 125 4.43 23.61 -2.29
N LEU A 126 4.12 22.34 -2.55
CA LEU A 126 3.30 21.52 -1.67
C LEU A 126 4.00 21.25 -0.33
N ASN A 127 5.32 21.11 -0.36
CA ASN A 127 6.11 20.88 0.85
C ASN A 127 6.22 22.13 1.74
N ALA A 128 6.02 23.31 1.20
CA ALA A 128 6.01 24.57 1.96
C ALA A 128 4.67 24.88 2.63
N LEU A 129 3.61 24.13 2.31
CA LEU A 129 2.29 24.35 2.90
C LEU A 129 2.29 24.04 4.42
N PRO A 130 1.58 24.80 5.24
CA PRO A 130 1.50 24.57 6.69
C PRO A 130 0.71 23.30 7.04
N GLN A 131 -0.15 22.85 6.13
CA GLN A 131 -0.97 21.63 6.24
C GLN A 131 -0.83 20.81 4.97
N ILE A 132 -1.03 19.50 5.10
CA ILE A 132 -1.01 18.59 3.95
C ILE A 132 -2.23 18.85 3.06
N ASP A 133 -1.99 19.15 1.80
CA ASP A 133 -3.02 19.17 0.76
C ASP A 133 -3.07 17.78 0.12
N TYR A 134 -3.84 16.87 0.73
CA TYR A 134 -3.92 15.48 0.29
C TYR A 134 -4.37 15.33 -1.16
N GLU A 135 -5.33 16.14 -1.61
CA GLU A 135 -5.86 16.06 -2.97
C GLU A 135 -4.79 16.44 -3.99
N ARG A 136 -4.13 17.59 -3.80
CA ARG A 136 -3.08 18.02 -4.71
C ARG A 136 -1.88 17.10 -4.72
N VAL A 137 -1.47 16.60 -3.55
CA VAL A 137 -0.37 15.64 -3.41
C VAL A 137 -0.69 14.34 -4.14
N ASN A 138 -1.86 13.75 -3.88
CA ASN A 138 -2.26 12.48 -4.49
C ASN A 138 -2.39 12.60 -6.00
N ASN A 139 -3.06 13.65 -6.47
CA ASN A 139 -3.22 13.90 -7.91
C ASN A 139 -1.87 14.09 -8.60
N ALA A 140 -0.95 14.86 -8.01
CA ALA A 140 0.38 15.10 -8.57
C ALA A 140 1.22 13.81 -8.60
N LYS A 141 1.23 13.02 -7.53
CA LYS A 141 1.97 11.75 -7.48
C LYS A 141 1.40 10.72 -8.47
N LEU A 142 0.08 10.60 -8.55
CA LEU A 142 -0.55 9.71 -9.53
C LEU A 142 -0.28 10.16 -10.97
N ALA A 143 -0.33 11.46 -11.26
CA ALA A 143 0.01 11.99 -12.58
C ALA A 143 1.45 11.66 -12.96
N TYR A 144 2.41 11.90 -12.05
CA TYR A 144 3.81 11.52 -12.24
C TYR A 144 3.97 10.01 -12.53
N LEU A 145 3.30 9.16 -11.74
CA LEU A 145 3.36 7.71 -11.89
C LEU A 145 2.76 7.25 -13.23
N ARG A 146 1.69 7.89 -13.72
CA ARG A 146 1.11 7.60 -15.04
C ARG A 146 2.05 7.99 -16.18
N GLU A 147 2.69 9.14 -16.09
CA GLU A 147 3.69 9.57 -17.07
C GLU A 147 4.89 8.62 -17.08
N LEU A 148 5.40 8.27 -15.89
CA LEU A 148 6.52 7.34 -15.78
C LEU A 148 6.14 5.94 -16.30
N TYR A 149 4.92 5.49 -16.03
CA TYR A 149 4.42 4.22 -16.56
C TYR A 149 4.35 4.23 -18.08
N ALA A 150 3.88 5.31 -18.68
CA ALA A 150 3.85 5.45 -20.14
C ALA A 150 5.25 5.41 -20.79
N GLU A 151 6.27 5.97 -20.10
CA GLU A 151 7.64 5.97 -20.60
C GLU A 151 8.39 4.64 -20.34
N GLN A 152 8.19 4.02 -19.20
CA GLN A 152 9.09 2.99 -18.68
C GLN A 152 8.37 1.74 -18.11
N GLY A 153 7.03 1.77 -18.05
CA GLY A 153 6.24 0.72 -17.40
C GLY A 153 6.47 -0.65 -18.02
N GLU A 154 6.42 -0.74 -19.34
CA GLU A 154 6.63 -2.00 -20.07
C GLU A 154 8.01 -2.60 -19.75
N ALA A 155 9.08 -1.81 -19.91
CA ALA A 155 10.44 -2.27 -19.64
C ALA A 155 10.66 -2.70 -18.18
N MET A 156 9.98 -2.03 -17.24
CA MET A 156 10.04 -2.40 -15.83
C MET A 156 9.32 -3.72 -15.57
N MET A 157 8.17 -3.92 -16.16
CA MET A 157 7.34 -5.12 -15.98
C MET A 157 7.92 -6.37 -16.66
N GLN A 158 8.83 -6.21 -17.62
CA GLN A 158 9.59 -7.31 -18.21
C GLN A 158 10.73 -7.84 -17.31
N ARG A 159 11.04 -7.16 -16.19
CA ARG A 159 12.11 -7.60 -15.28
C ARG A 159 11.68 -8.81 -14.45
N GLY A 160 12.63 -9.73 -14.24
CA GLY A 160 12.39 -10.93 -13.40
C GLY A 160 11.95 -10.61 -11.96
N SER A 161 12.39 -9.48 -11.40
CA SER A 161 11.94 -9.01 -10.07
C SER A 161 10.47 -8.59 -10.05
N PHE A 162 9.94 -8.02 -11.13
CA PHE A 162 8.52 -7.76 -11.26
C PHE A 162 7.74 -9.07 -11.38
N ALA A 163 8.19 -9.99 -12.21
CA ALA A 163 7.53 -11.30 -12.38
C ALA A 163 7.44 -12.06 -11.04
N GLN A 164 8.51 -12.06 -10.25
CA GLN A 164 8.50 -12.66 -8.91
C GLN A 164 7.50 -11.97 -7.97
N PHE A 165 7.47 -10.63 -7.96
CA PHE A 165 6.51 -9.86 -7.18
C PHE A 165 5.07 -10.19 -7.61
N PHE A 166 4.80 -10.18 -8.91
CA PHE A 166 3.47 -10.44 -9.46
C PHE A 166 2.98 -11.84 -9.08
N GLU A 167 3.79 -12.88 -9.30
CA GLU A 167 3.43 -14.25 -8.97
C GLU A 167 3.15 -14.46 -7.47
N ALA A 168 3.96 -13.83 -6.62
CA ALA A 168 3.78 -13.92 -5.16
C ALA A 168 2.54 -13.19 -4.64
N ASN A 169 2.02 -12.22 -5.40
CA ASN A 169 0.99 -11.29 -4.93
C ASN A 169 -0.30 -11.29 -5.77
N LYS A 170 -0.35 -11.98 -6.90
CA LYS A 170 -1.46 -11.92 -7.87
C LYS A 170 -2.84 -12.20 -7.27
N GLN A 171 -2.90 -12.94 -6.16
CA GLN A 171 -4.17 -13.26 -5.49
C GLN A 171 -4.93 -12.01 -5.02
N TRP A 172 -4.21 -11.03 -4.47
CA TRP A 172 -4.79 -9.76 -4.04
C TRP A 172 -4.55 -8.62 -5.03
N LEU A 173 -3.43 -8.69 -5.76
CA LEU A 173 -2.99 -7.60 -6.64
C LEU A 173 -3.89 -7.46 -7.87
N VAL A 174 -4.33 -8.59 -8.45
CA VAL A 174 -5.22 -8.57 -9.63
C VAL A 174 -6.58 -7.97 -9.27
N PRO A 175 -7.32 -8.44 -8.25
CA PRO A 175 -8.59 -7.82 -7.89
C PRO A 175 -8.44 -6.37 -7.41
N TYR A 176 -7.35 -6.01 -6.73
CA TYR A 176 -7.10 -4.62 -6.38
C TYR A 176 -6.95 -3.72 -7.62
N ALA A 177 -6.14 -4.15 -8.59
CA ALA A 177 -5.94 -3.38 -9.82
C ALA A 177 -7.22 -3.24 -10.65
N ALA A 178 -8.02 -4.32 -10.72
CA ALA A 178 -9.34 -4.32 -11.34
C ALA A 178 -10.29 -3.32 -10.65
N PHE A 179 -10.35 -3.38 -9.32
CA PHE A 179 -11.17 -2.45 -8.54
C PHE A 179 -10.78 -0.99 -8.80
N CYS A 180 -9.50 -0.68 -8.77
CA CYS A 180 -9.01 0.68 -9.04
C CYS A 180 -9.35 1.13 -10.47
N HIS A 181 -9.22 0.24 -11.45
CA HIS A 181 -9.59 0.52 -12.83
C HIS A 181 -11.09 0.85 -12.96
N TYR A 182 -11.96 0.01 -12.40
CA TYR A 182 -13.40 0.22 -12.46
C TYR A 182 -13.86 1.42 -11.62
N ARG A 183 -13.29 1.64 -10.43
CA ARG A 183 -13.52 2.85 -9.64
C ARG A 183 -13.24 4.10 -10.47
N ASP A 184 -12.09 4.15 -11.13
CA ASP A 184 -11.68 5.30 -11.95
C ASP A 184 -12.57 5.44 -13.19
N MET A 185 -12.93 4.34 -13.84
CA MET A 185 -13.81 4.30 -15.02
C MET A 185 -15.23 4.78 -14.70
N TYR A 186 -15.79 4.35 -13.56
CA TYR A 186 -17.14 4.71 -13.15
C TYR A 186 -17.22 5.96 -12.27
N GLY A 187 -16.06 6.51 -11.86
CA GLY A 187 -15.98 7.71 -11.02
C GLY A 187 -16.47 7.49 -9.59
N THR A 188 -16.55 6.26 -9.12
CA THR A 188 -17.00 5.91 -7.76
C THR A 188 -16.47 4.56 -7.32
N ALA A 189 -16.11 4.43 -6.03
CA ALA A 189 -15.75 3.16 -5.41
C ALA A 189 -16.96 2.30 -5.03
N SER A 190 -18.18 2.85 -5.06
CA SER A 190 -19.41 2.12 -4.70
C SER A 190 -19.76 1.11 -5.76
N PHE A 191 -19.13 -0.06 -5.71
CA PHE A 191 -19.27 -1.13 -6.69
C PHE A 191 -20.71 -1.64 -6.82
N GLY A 192 -21.53 -1.50 -5.79
CA GLY A 192 -22.96 -1.79 -5.86
C GLY A 192 -23.74 -0.91 -6.85
N SER A 193 -23.24 0.28 -7.16
CA SER A 193 -23.82 1.23 -8.12
C SER A 193 -23.26 1.11 -9.53
N TRP A 194 -22.20 0.33 -9.74
CA TRP A 194 -21.61 0.18 -11.07
C TRP A 194 -22.61 -0.46 -12.06
N PRO A 195 -22.66 -0.02 -13.31
CA PRO A 195 -23.52 -0.63 -14.32
C PRO A 195 -23.20 -2.11 -14.52
N ASP A 196 -21.89 -2.42 -14.65
CA ASP A 196 -21.31 -3.75 -14.78
C ASP A 196 -20.29 -3.99 -13.68
N HIS A 197 -19.69 -5.18 -13.60
CA HIS A 197 -18.61 -5.53 -12.67
C HIS A 197 -18.95 -5.38 -11.17
N ARG A 198 -20.25 -5.47 -10.80
CA ARG A 198 -20.67 -5.43 -9.39
C ARG A 198 -20.14 -6.59 -8.56
N ARG A 199 -19.60 -7.60 -9.20
CA ARG A 199 -18.93 -8.75 -8.62
C ARG A 199 -17.72 -9.07 -9.45
N PHE A 200 -16.65 -9.41 -8.81
CA PHE A 200 -15.44 -9.88 -9.46
C PHE A 200 -15.56 -11.38 -9.75
N ASP A 201 -15.30 -11.80 -10.98
CA ASP A 201 -15.38 -13.20 -11.38
C ASP A 201 -13.99 -13.80 -11.72
N GLU A 202 -13.95 -15.12 -11.81
CA GLU A 202 -12.71 -15.84 -12.09
C GLU A 202 -12.24 -15.66 -13.54
N GLY A 203 -13.14 -15.45 -14.50
CA GLY A 203 -12.79 -15.16 -15.89
C GLY A 203 -12.06 -13.82 -16.01
N GLU A 204 -12.57 -12.79 -15.32
CA GLU A 204 -11.88 -11.49 -15.22
C GLU A 204 -10.51 -11.64 -14.57
N ARG A 205 -10.41 -12.38 -13.47
CA ARG A 205 -9.13 -12.64 -12.79
C ARG A 205 -8.11 -13.25 -13.72
N LEU A 206 -8.48 -14.31 -14.45
CA LEU A 206 -7.58 -15.01 -15.37
C LEU A 206 -7.16 -14.11 -16.54
N SER A 207 -8.10 -13.34 -17.10
CA SER A 207 -7.82 -12.41 -18.18
C SER A 207 -6.87 -11.30 -17.74
N MET A 208 -7.15 -10.65 -16.63
CA MET A 208 -6.30 -9.57 -16.08
C MET A 208 -4.95 -10.05 -15.58
N ALA A 209 -4.80 -11.33 -15.24
CA ALA A 209 -3.51 -11.92 -14.88
C ALA A 209 -2.66 -12.33 -16.10
N ASN A 210 -3.23 -12.36 -17.31
CA ASN A 210 -2.53 -12.80 -18.52
C ASN A 210 -1.91 -11.60 -19.27
N PRO A 211 -0.58 -11.47 -19.34
CA PRO A 211 0.09 -10.35 -20.01
C PRO A 211 -0.26 -10.17 -21.51
N ALA A 212 -0.77 -11.23 -22.14
CA ALA A 212 -1.17 -11.19 -23.55
C ALA A 212 -2.57 -10.60 -23.76
N SER A 213 -3.38 -10.47 -22.70
CA SER A 213 -4.75 -9.97 -22.79
C SER A 213 -4.82 -8.44 -22.84
N GLU A 214 -5.89 -7.92 -23.41
CA GLU A 214 -6.21 -6.50 -23.36
C GLU A 214 -6.52 -6.05 -21.92
N SER A 215 -7.31 -6.83 -21.19
CA SER A 215 -7.68 -6.54 -19.81
C SER A 215 -6.47 -6.43 -18.86
N TYR A 216 -5.38 -7.18 -19.12
CA TYR A 216 -4.13 -6.98 -18.38
C TYR A 216 -3.56 -5.58 -18.59
N ARG A 217 -3.56 -5.07 -19.85
CA ARG A 217 -2.99 -3.75 -20.18
C ARG A 217 -3.79 -2.62 -19.53
N GLU A 218 -5.10 -2.77 -19.41
CA GLU A 218 -5.98 -1.80 -18.75
C GLU A 218 -5.66 -1.61 -17.28
N VAL A 219 -5.30 -2.70 -16.58
CA VAL A 219 -5.04 -2.67 -15.13
C VAL A 219 -3.55 -2.61 -14.77
N ALA A 220 -2.65 -2.80 -15.73
CA ALA A 220 -1.21 -2.95 -15.53
C ALA A 220 -0.54 -1.73 -14.87
N PHE A 221 -1.09 -0.54 -15.03
CA PHE A 221 -0.66 0.66 -14.30
C PHE A 221 -0.67 0.43 -12.78
N TRP A 222 -1.71 -0.21 -12.26
CA TRP A 222 -1.83 -0.47 -10.83
C TRP A 222 -0.87 -1.55 -10.34
N TYR A 223 -0.51 -2.52 -11.19
CA TYR A 223 0.57 -3.47 -10.89
C TYR A 223 1.92 -2.75 -10.78
N PHE A 224 2.20 -1.84 -11.70
CA PHE A 224 3.39 -1.00 -11.69
C PHE A 224 3.47 -0.15 -10.43
N VAL A 225 2.39 0.52 -10.02
CA VAL A 225 2.33 1.34 -8.82
C VAL A 225 2.65 0.50 -7.58
N GLN A 226 1.98 -0.64 -7.40
CA GLN A 226 2.16 -1.50 -6.24
C GLN A 226 3.56 -2.15 -6.20
N TYR A 227 4.13 -2.49 -7.34
CA TYR A 227 5.49 -2.99 -7.41
C TYR A 227 6.52 -1.97 -6.93
N ASN A 228 6.37 -0.71 -7.31
CA ASN A 228 7.26 0.37 -6.87
C ASN A 228 7.11 0.62 -5.35
N LEU A 229 5.89 0.69 -4.85
CA LEU A 229 5.61 0.84 -3.42
C LEU A 229 6.18 -0.33 -2.59
N TYR A 230 5.92 -1.56 -3.02
CA TYR A 230 6.48 -2.75 -2.39
C TYR A 230 8.02 -2.70 -2.34
N THR A 231 8.65 -2.31 -3.44
CA THR A 231 10.10 -2.22 -3.54
C THR A 231 10.66 -1.16 -2.59
N GLN A 232 10.03 0.00 -2.50
CA GLN A 232 10.45 1.08 -1.61
C GLN A 232 10.22 0.72 -0.13
N MET A 233 9.05 0.15 0.21
CA MET A 233 8.76 -0.29 1.59
C MET A 233 9.71 -1.39 2.03
N ARG A 234 10.00 -2.36 1.16
CA ARG A 234 10.99 -3.41 1.45
C ARG A 234 12.37 -2.80 1.74
N ARG A 235 12.83 -1.86 0.92
CA ARG A 235 14.11 -1.15 1.15
C ARG A 235 14.11 -0.36 2.46
N ALA A 236 13.01 0.30 2.80
CA ALA A 236 12.89 1.01 4.07
C ALA A 236 12.93 0.04 5.27
N HIS A 237 12.27 -1.12 5.15
CA HIS A 237 12.30 -2.17 6.17
C HIS A 237 13.72 -2.79 6.33
N GLU A 238 14.38 -3.12 5.23
CA GLU A 238 15.75 -3.65 5.24
C GLU A 238 16.71 -2.63 5.86
N TYR A 239 16.54 -1.34 5.55
CA TYR A 239 17.32 -0.26 6.13
C TYR A 239 17.09 -0.15 7.65
N ALA A 240 15.84 -0.18 8.10
CA ALA A 240 15.52 -0.14 9.53
C ALA A 240 16.16 -1.32 10.27
N ARG A 241 16.09 -2.53 9.71
CA ARG A 241 16.77 -3.71 10.28
C ARG A 241 18.29 -3.52 10.38
N SER A 242 18.93 -2.93 9.38
CA SER A 242 20.36 -2.65 9.38
C SER A 242 20.78 -1.64 10.48
N ARG A 243 19.83 -0.83 10.93
CA ARG A 243 19.98 0.13 12.04
C ARG A 243 19.53 -0.43 13.40
N ASN A 244 19.15 -1.71 13.47
CA ASN A 244 18.55 -2.36 14.64
C ASN A 244 17.25 -1.69 15.11
N ILE A 245 16.46 -1.15 14.17
CA ILE A 245 15.12 -0.59 14.41
C ILE A 245 14.07 -1.57 13.91
N ILE A 246 13.11 -1.88 14.76
CA ILE A 246 11.94 -2.69 14.43
C ILE A 246 10.87 -1.76 13.87
N LEU A 247 10.42 -2.01 12.65
CA LEU A 247 9.20 -1.41 12.15
C LEU A 247 8.02 -2.29 12.59
N LYS A 248 7.16 -1.74 13.44
CA LYS A 248 5.91 -2.35 13.85
C LYS A 248 4.80 -1.77 12.98
N GLY A 249 4.24 -2.57 12.09
CA GLY A 249 3.07 -2.20 11.31
C GLY A 249 1.84 -2.07 12.19
N ASP A 250 0.83 -1.41 11.65
CA ASP A 250 -0.52 -1.41 12.14
C ASP A 250 -1.44 -1.90 11.02
N ILE A 251 -2.51 -2.58 11.36
CA ILE A 251 -3.47 -3.10 10.39
C ILE A 251 -4.77 -2.31 10.49
N PRO A 252 -5.43 -1.99 9.37
CA PRO A 252 -6.77 -1.44 9.41
C PRO A 252 -7.72 -2.52 9.96
N ILE A 253 -8.28 -2.30 11.15
CA ILE A 253 -9.17 -3.27 11.81
C ILE A 253 -10.51 -3.35 11.07
N GLY A 254 -10.98 -2.23 10.51
CA GLY A 254 -12.12 -2.17 9.61
C GLY A 254 -11.67 -2.09 8.16
N ILE A 255 -12.53 -2.53 7.26
CA ILE A 255 -12.39 -2.25 5.83
C ILE A 255 -13.49 -1.31 5.36
N SER A 256 -13.24 -0.58 4.27
CA SER A 256 -14.31 0.14 3.61
C SER A 256 -15.39 -0.83 3.12
N ARG A 257 -16.67 -0.45 3.29
CA ARG A 257 -17.78 -1.16 2.68
C ARG A 257 -17.63 -1.22 1.15
N ASP A 258 -17.09 -0.16 0.58
CA ASP A 258 -16.76 0.00 -0.84
C ASP A 258 -15.28 -0.33 -1.07
N GLY A 259 -14.83 -1.48 -0.58
CA GLY A 259 -13.45 -1.96 -0.70
C GLY A 259 -13.32 -3.26 -1.48
N VAL A 260 -12.10 -3.57 -1.86
CA VAL A 260 -11.73 -4.74 -2.68
C VAL A 260 -12.18 -6.05 -2.03
N GLU A 261 -11.90 -6.24 -0.75
CA GLU A 261 -12.21 -7.48 -0.05
C GLU A 261 -13.72 -7.70 0.05
N ALA A 262 -14.50 -6.62 0.26
CA ALA A 262 -15.96 -6.70 0.26
C ALA A 262 -16.55 -7.01 -1.13
N TRP A 263 -15.90 -6.51 -2.18
CA TRP A 263 -16.28 -6.75 -3.57
C TRP A 263 -15.97 -8.18 -4.03
N VAL A 264 -14.80 -8.70 -3.65
CA VAL A 264 -14.32 -10.04 -4.06
C VAL A 264 -14.95 -11.15 -3.24
N GLU A 265 -15.09 -10.94 -1.92
CA GLU A 265 -15.54 -11.95 -0.96
C GLU A 265 -16.73 -11.47 -0.11
N PRO A 266 -17.84 -11.01 -0.74
CA PRO A 266 -18.97 -10.39 -0.02
C PRO A 266 -19.59 -11.28 1.06
N ARG A 267 -19.43 -12.61 0.95
CA ARG A 267 -19.97 -13.59 1.91
C ARG A 267 -19.40 -13.46 3.33
N TYR A 268 -18.26 -12.80 3.50
CA TYR A 268 -17.65 -12.58 4.81
C TYR A 268 -18.07 -11.26 5.46
N PHE A 269 -18.85 -10.45 4.77
CA PHE A 269 -19.20 -9.10 5.22
C PHE A 269 -20.72 -8.92 5.26
N ASN A 270 -21.18 -8.18 6.29
CA ASN A 270 -22.56 -7.72 6.30
C ASN A 270 -22.67 -6.42 5.49
N LEU A 271 -23.09 -6.55 4.24
CA LEU A 271 -23.22 -5.44 3.30
C LEU A 271 -24.65 -4.89 3.20
N ASN A 272 -25.60 -5.41 4.02
CA ASN A 272 -27.00 -4.96 4.05
C ASN A 272 -27.17 -3.64 4.78
#